data_6903b01256836ad51ebe6b9a9af079c6
#
_entry.id   6903b01256836ad51ebe6b9a9af079c6
#
_cell.length_a   1.000
_cell.length_b   1.000
_cell.length_c   1.000
_cell.angle_alpha   90.00
_cell.angle_beta   90.00
_cell.angle_gamma   90.00
#
_symmetry.space_group_name_H-M   'P 1'
#
loop_
_entity.id
_entity.type
_entity.pdbx_description
1 polymer ?
#
loop_
_entity_poly.entity_id
_entity_poly.type
_entity_poly.pdbx_seq_one_letter_code
_entity_poly.pdbx_strand_id
1 'polypeptide(L)'
;MKLIKSIIFLTILCCQNSTYLFGQPSSENRLIQNSMPKSNIYWLGEGHATTLNYDIAFDLYCKIDSAFGVNYILLESNFLQTHHLNNYMKSGDSNHLNLAFSTSIGTFGWTKEHKSYYERIYAHEQKKTKENRIQFVGIDIEHGYLHTHKFIIDSLLPSSIPDSNRIISQIRQPLRYSIDFLNYYKQLYDDVIQNEEDYKLMLGWQYELIKYLIKNIYNITYCQSLPSSLWNNTRDSLIYENFKWHNERLHFAENIAFGLWGTDHIFQAKTKEGTTYIAGHIAYKKPEISQSGYRILYTKSSFNLPTFFIPRFARWMFGNKKYIRTRAFNNDKIWSKVSGISFLKKRKNRDFNYPLSVDSIPQNIDLVGNRKKGYQNRDYFQYIILVRNSPACTPLKNKF
;
A
#
# COMPACT_ATOMS: atom_id res chain seq x y z
N MET A 1 8.51 36.14 41.57
CA MET A 1 7.59 36.34 40.44
C MET A 1 8.24 36.71 39.12
N LYS A 2 9.45 37.28 39.06
CA LYS A 2 10.14 37.60 37.78
C LYS A 2 10.79 36.40 37.07
N LEU A 3 11.19 35.37 37.83
CA LEU A 3 11.89 34.17 37.24
C LEU A 3 10.94 33.22 36.51
N ILE A 4 9.68 33.12 36.92
CA ILE A 4 8.67 32.23 36.30
C ILE A 4 8.19 32.79 34.95
N LYS A 5 8.17 34.09 34.75
CA LYS A 5 7.79 34.71 33.47
C LYS A 5 8.84 34.54 32.39
N SER A 6 10.13 34.45 32.76
CA SER A 6 11.22 34.21 31.78
C SER A 6 11.27 32.77 31.27
N ILE A 7 10.89 31.79 32.10
CA ILE A 7 10.88 30.36 31.69
C ILE A 7 9.72 30.08 30.74
N ILE A 8 8.54 30.69 30.96
CA ILE A 8 7.39 30.51 30.04
C ILE A 8 7.65 31.18 28.69
N PHE A 9 8.39 32.29 28.64
CA PHE A 9 8.73 32.95 27.38
C PHE A 9 9.77 32.17 26.56
N LEU A 10 10.71 31.47 27.21
CA LEU A 10 11.70 30.64 26.56
C LEU A 10 11.10 29.33 26.00
N THR A 11 10.10 28.75 26.69
CA THR A 11 9.41 27.53 26.22
C THR A 11 8.51 27.81 25.02
N ILE A 12 7.92 28.99 24.91
CA ILE A 12 7.11 29.39 23.73
C ILE A 12 8.01 29.69 22.52
N LEU A 13 9.23 30.22 22.72
CA LEU A 13 10.19 30.44 21.62
C LEU A 13 10.81 29.14 21.08
N CYS A 14 10.95 28.08 21.90
CA CYS A 14 11.47 26.80 21.46
C CYS A 14 10.42 25.96 20.72
N CYS A 15 9.12 26.19 20.92
CA CYS A 15 8.06 25.51 20.19
C CYS A 15 7.74 26.15 18.83
N GLN A 16 8.25 27.34 18.52
CA GLN A 16 8.02 28.01 17.22
C GLN A 16 9.11 27.78 16.18
N ASN A 17 10.23 27.13 16.50
CA ASN A 17 11.35 26.90 15.58
C ASN A 17 11.49 25.47 15.06
N SER A 18 10.47 24.64 15.18
CA SER A 18 10.38 23.38 14.41
C SER A 18 9.41 23.47 13.23
N THR A 19 9.25 24.67 12.66
CA THR A 19 8.84 24.74 11.25
C THR A 19 10.01 24.20 10.45
N TYR A 20 9.91 22.94 10.03
CA TYR A 20 10.72 22.41 8.95
C TYR A 20 10.73 23.47 7.85
N LEU A 21 11.90 24.00 7.58
CA LEU A 21 12.19 24.85 6.42
C LEU A 21 11.95 24.03 5.13
N PHE A 22 10.70 23.76 4.82
CA PHE A 22 10.30 23.56 3.43
C PHE A 22 10.46 24.94 2.79
N GLY A 23 11.57 25.12 2.09
CA GLY A 23 11.82 26.35 1.35
C GLY A 23 10.58 26.75 0.58
N GLN A 24 10.28 28.07 0.57
CA GLN A 24 9.16 28.60 -0.23
C GLN A 24 9.21 27.99 -1.63
N PRO A 25 8.06 27.56 -2.21
CA PRO A 25 8.05 26.97 -3.53
C PRO A 25 8.67 27.95 -4.50
N SER A 26 9.80 27.57 -5.11
CA SER A 26 10.40 28.31 -6.22
C SER A 26 9.38 28.38 -7.36
N SER A 27 9.53 29.34 -8.28
CA SER A 27 8.69 29.46 -9.48
C SER A 27 8.57 28.14 -10.26
N GLU A 28 9.58 27.25 -10.18
CA GLU A 28 9.53 25.89 -10.73
C GLU A 28 8.48 24.97 -10.06
N ASN A 29 8.14 25.21 -8.78
CA ASN A 29 7.09 24.46 -8.08
C ASN A 29 5.69 24.78 -8.59
N ARG A 30 5.45 26.03 -9.04
CA ARG A 30 4.18 26.43 -9.67
C ARG A 30 3.98 25.83 -11.05
N LEU A 31 5.09 25.63 -11.82
CA LEU A 31 5.02 25.00 -13.15
C LEU A 31 4.62 23.54 -13.06
N ILE A 32 5.01 22.80 -12.00
CA ILE A 32 4.64 21.40 -11.82
C ILE A 32 3.19 21.26 -11.33
N GLN A 33 2.70 22.17 -10.49
CA GLN A 33 1.28 22.19 -10.08
C GLN A 33 0.33 22.40 -11.27
N ASN A 34 0.73 23.18 -12.26
CA ASN A 34 -0.09 23.49 -13.43
C ASN A 34 -0.07 22.40 -14.53
N SER A 35 0.66 21.30 -14.36
CA SER A 35 0.84 20.27 -15.39
C SER A 35 0.50 18.84 -14.97
N MET A 36 0.01 18.63 -13.75
CA MET A 36 -0.41 17.29 -13.31
C MET A 36 -1.73 16.92 -14.02
N PRO A 37 -1.76 15.88 -14.88
CA PRO A 37 -2.98 15.47 -15.55
C PRO A 37 -3.98 14.92 -14.52
N LYS A 38 -5.26 15.22 -14.71
CA LYS A 38 -6.32 14.57 -13.93
C LYS A 38 -6.39 13.11 -14.34
N SER A 39 -6.32 12.22 -13.37
CA SER A 39 -6.48 10.76 -13.52
C SER A 39 -7.37 10.22 -12.43
N ASN A 40 -8.03 9.09 -12.69
CA ASN A 40 -8.85 8.42 -11.68
C ASN A 40 -7.98 7.76 -10.61
N ILE A 41 -6.83 7.19 -11.00
CA ILE A 41 -5.93 6.55 -10.04
C ILE A 41 -4.51 7.10 -10.20
N TYR A 42 -3.91 7.50 -9.08
CA TYR A 42 -2.52 7.91 -8.98
C TYR A 42 -1.73 6.85 -8.20
N TRP A 43 -0.81 6.20 -8.87
CA TRP A 43 0.05 5.16 -8.29
C TRP A 43 1.42 5.73 -7.94
N LEU A 44 1.89 5.52 -6.71
CA LEU A 44 3.27 5.76 -6.32
C LEU A 44 3.96 4.42 -6.08
N GLY A 45 4.89 4.07 -6.96
CA GLY A 45 5.68 2.83 -6.90
C GLY A 45 6.96 3.02 -6.08
N GLU A 46 7.10 2.26 -5.00
CA GLU A 46 8.19 2.40 -4.03
C GLU A 46 8.97 1.09 -3.83
N GLY A 47 10.21 1.19 -3.33
CA GLY A 47 10.97 0.08 -2.74
C GLY A 47 10.72 0.07 -1.24
N HIS A 48 10.20 -1.02 -0.71
CA HIS A 48 9.71 -1.12 0.67
C HIS A 48 10.71 -0.70 1.75
N ALA A 49 10.19 -0.20 2.88
CA ALA A 49 10.91 0.06 4.13
C ALA A 49 12.05 1.08 4.06
N THR A 50 11.92 2.12 3.23
CA THR A 50 12.77 3.31 3.26
C THR A 50 11.97 4.55 3.69
N THR A 51 12.60 5.39 4.52
CA THR A 51 11.93 6.51 5.23
C THR A 51 11.27 7.51 4.27
N LEU A 52 11.98 7.93 3.21
CA LEU A 52 11.48 8.98 2.30
C LEU A 52 10.26 8.56 1.49
N ASN A 53 9.93 7.27 1.39
CA ASN A 53 8.70 6.81 0.73
C ASN A 53 7.46 7.49 1.31
N TYR A 54 7.39 7.52 2.63
CA TYR A 54 6.21 8.03 3.35
C TYR A 54 6.10 9.55 3.31
N ASP A 55 7.25 10.25 3.24
CA ASP A 55 7.26 11.70 3.06
C ASP A 55 6.83 12.08 1.65
N ILE A 56 7.36 11.38 0.64
CA ILE A 56 6.99 11.58 -0.77
C ILE A 56 5.52 11.21 -0.99
N ALA A 57 5.06 10.10 -0.42
CA ALA A 57 3.68 9.65 -0.55
C ALA A 57 2.71 10.67 0.05
N PHE A 58 3.01 11.19 1.24
CA PHE A 58 2.16 12.19 1.88
C PHE A 58 2.16 13.51 1.10
N ASP A 59 3.32 13.99 0.63
CA ASP A 59 3.43 15.21 -0.15
C ASP A 59 2.68 15.11 -1.49
N LEU A 60 2.84 13.98 -2.21
CA LEU A 60 2.13 13.72 -3.44
C LEU A 60 0.62 13.59 -3.22
N TYR A 61 0.20 12.84 -2.18
CA TYR A 61 -1.20 12.74 -1.78
C TYR A 61 -1.82 14.12 -1.54
N CYS A 62 -1.19 14.99 -0.72
CA CYS A 62 -1.70 16.32 -0.44
C CYS A 62 -1.83 17.19 -1.69
N LYS A 63 -0.90 17.07 -2.65
CA LYS A 63 -0.96 17.80 -3.93
C LYS A 63 -2.12 17.33 -4.80
N ILE A 64 -2.32 16.02 -4.92
CA ILE A 64 -3.43 15.44 -5.69
C ILE A 64 -4.76 15.82 -5.04
N ASP A 65 -4.84 15.69 -3.72
CA ASP A 65 -6.02 16.02 -2.94
C ASP A 65 -6.42 17.51 -3.09
N SER A 66 -5.44 18.39 -3.00
CA SER A 66 -5.65 19.84 -3.19
C SER A 66 -6.08 20.20 -4.61
N ALA A 67 -5.63 19.46 -5.62
CA ALA A 67 -5.92 19.76 -7.01
C ALA A 67 -7.25 19.16 -7.50
N PHE A 68 -7.61 17.97 -7.03
CA PHE A 68 -8.69 17.18 -7.61
C PHE A 68 -9.66 16.59 -6.57
N GLY A 69 -9.30 16.60 -5.28
CA GLY A 69 -10.05 15.92 -4.22
C GLY A 69 -9.87 14.39 -4.28
N VAL A 70 -9.13 13.81 -3.34
CA VAL A 70 -8.97 12.36 -3.24
C VAL A 70 -10.12 11.76 -2.44
N ASN A 71 -10.77 10.72 -2.99
CA ASN A 71 -11.86 10.00 -2.33
C ASN A 71 -11.35 8.72 -1.65
N TYR A 72 -10.39 8.02 -2.28
CA TYR A 72 -9.93 6.72 -1.82
C TYR A 72 -8.41 6.64 -1.78
N ILE A 73 -7.90 5.91 -0.76
CA ILE A 73 -6.51 5.45 -0.77
C ILE A 73 -6.52 3.93 -0.95
N LEU A 74 -6.04 3.48 -2.13
CA LEU A 74 -5.89 2.07 -2.48
C LEU A 74 -4.60 1.54 -1.87
N LEU A 75 -4.70 0.53 -1.01
CA LEU A 75 -3.54 -0.02 -0.30
C LEU A 75 -3.18 -1.41 -0.80
N GLU A 76 -1.87 -1.67 -0.90
CA GLU A 76 -1.26 -3.00 -0.97
C GLU A 76 -1.41 -3.69 0.39
N SER A 77 -2.67 -3.94 0.76
CA SER A 77 -3.07 -4.40 2.06
C SER A 77 -4.43 -5.11 1.97
N ASN A 78 -4.72 -5.94 2.96
CA ASN A 78 -5.96 -6.69 3.04
C ASN A 78 -7.14 -5.84 3.56
N PHE A 79 -8.35 -6.40 3.47
CA PHE A 79 -9.58 -5.78 3.96
C PHE A 79 -9.51 -5.45 5.45
N LEU A 80 -9.08 -6.39 6.29
CA LEU A 80 -9.09 -6.22 7.75
C LEU A 80 -8.23 -5.04 8.21
N GLN A 81 -7.05 -4.88 7.61
CA GLN A 81 -6.17 -3.74 7.90
C GLN A 81 -6.86 -2.42 7.58
N THR A 82 -7.49 -2.32 6.41
CA THR A 82 -8.19 -1.08 6.02
C THR A 82 -9.48 -0.86 6.78
N HIS A 83 -10.17 -1.91 7.21
CA HIS A 83 -11.29 -1.79 8.15
C HIS A 83 -10.86 -1.07 9.44
N HIS A 84 -9.74 -1.49 10.03
CA HIS A 84 -9.22 -0.83 11.23
C HIS A 84 -8.71 0.60 10.94
N LEU A 85 -8.05 0.85 9.81
CA LEU A 85 -7.65 2.20 9.41
C LEU A 85 -8.86 3.12 9.24
N ASN A 86 -9.95 2.66 8.62
CA ASN A 86 -11.17 3.43 8.47
C ASN A 86 -11.84 3.73 9.82
N ASN A 87 -11.80 2.79 10.77
CA ASN A 87 -12.28 3.04 12.14
C ASN A 87 -11.41 4.08 12.87
N TYR A 88 -10.08 4.04 12.65
CA TYR A 88 -9.18 5.09 13.13
C TYR A 88 -9.53 6.45 12.52
N MET A 89 -9.77 6.53 11.21
CA MET A 89 -10.16 7.77 10.54
C MET A 89 -11.46 8.37 11.08
N LYS A 90 -12.41 7.52 11.48
CA LYS A 90 -13.70 7.96 12.05
C LYS A 90 -13.56 8.44 13.49
N SER A 91 -12.82 7.70 14.33
CA SER A 91 -12.80 7.90 15.80
C SER A 91 -11.59 8.65 16.32
N GLY A 92 -10.44 8.58 15.64
CA GLY A 92 -9.14 9.01 16.15
C GLY A 92 -8.55 8.09 17.23
N ASP A 93 -9.22 6.97 17.54
CA ASP A 93 -8.73 6.02 18.54
C ASP A 93 -7.53 5.24 18.03
N SER A 94 -6.37 5.48 18.66
CA SER A 94 -5.09 4.83 18.32
C SER A 94 -5.11 3.30 18.46
N ASN A 95 -6.08 2.71 19.19
CA ASN A 95 -6.25 1.27 19.27
C ASN A 95 -6.58 0.68 17.90
N HIS A 96 -7.42 1.35 17.11
CA HIS A 96 -7.71 0.92 15.74
C HIS A 96 -6.46 0.99 14.86
N LEU A 97 -5.64 2.04 14.99
CA LEU A 97 -4.37 2.13 14.26
C LEU A 97 -3.41 0.99 14.66
N ASN A 98 -3.33 0.67 15.96
CA ASN A 98 -2.53 -0.45 16.45
C ASN A 98 -3.02 -1.80 15.92
N LEU A 99 -4.34 -2.03 15.87
CA LEU A 99 -4.93 -3.24 15.29
C LEU A 99 -4.62 -3.36 13.79
N ALA A 100 -4.69 -2.26 13.03
CA ALA A 100 -4.29 -2.24 11.62
C ALA A 100 -2.85 -2.72 11.43
N PHE A 101 -1.93 -2.30 12.31
CA PHE A 101 -0.53 -2.71 12.26
C PHE A 101 -0.27 -4.11 12.80
N SER A 102 -1.13 -4.66 13.65
CA SER A 102 -0.93 -5.99 14.25
C SER A 102 -0.80 -7.12 13.21
N THR A 103 -1.49 -6.99 12.07
CA THR A 103 -1.43 -7.94 10.95
C THR A 103 -0.12 -7.85 10.15
N SER A 104 0.64 -6.76 10.32
CA SER A 104 1.88 -6.48 9.58
C SER A 104 3.15 -6.77 10.37
N ILE A 105 3.04 -7.40 11.55
CA ILE A 105 4.20 -7.69 12.42
C ILE A 105 5.24 -8.52 11.67
N GLY A 106 6.47 -7.99 11.63
CA GLY A 106 7.60 -8.65 10.98
C GLY A 106 7.71 -8.42 9.48
N THR A 107 6.76 -7.70 8.84
CA THR A 107 6.80 -7.33 7.43
C THR A 107 7.53 -6.00 7.19
N PHE A 108 7.67 -5.60 5.93
CA PHE A 108 8.16 -4.26 5.54
C PHE A 108 7.30 -3.11 6.08
N GLY A 109 5.99 -3.34 6.25
CA GLY A 109 5.04 -2.33 6.75
C GLY A 109 5.13 -2.08 8.26
N TRP A 110 5.82 -2.94 9.05
CA TRP A 110 5.92 -2.84 10.50
C TRP A 110 6.95 -1.79 10.94
N THR A 111 6.73 -0.51 10.61
CA THR A 111 7.69 0.58 10.88
C THR A 111 7.02 1.81 11.47
N LYS A 112 7.82 2.61 12.21
CA LYS A 112 7.36 3.87 12.80
C LYS A 112 6.93 4.88 11.75
N GLU A 113 7.69 4.98 10.67
CA GLU A 113 7.47 5.95 9.60
C GLU A 113 6.18 5.62 8.84
N HIS A 114 5.88 4.32 8.64
CA HIS A 114 4.61 3.90 8.04
C HIS A 114 3.42 4.23 8.96
N LYS A 115 3.55 3.99 10.27
CA LYS A 115 2.53 4.37 11.23
C LYS A 115 2.30 5.88 11.24
N SER A 116 3.39 6.68 11.28
CA SER A 116 3.33 8.12 11.23
C SER A 116 2.71 8.66 9.94
N TYR A 117 2.88 7.96 8.81
CA TYR A 117 2.20 8.31 7.56
C TYR A 117 0.68 8.30 7.71
N TYR A 118 0.09 7.29 8.33
CA TYR A 118 -1.36 7.25 8.58
C TYR A 118 -1.81 8.30 9.62
N GLU A 119 -0.99 8.59 10.63
CA GLU A 119 -1.26 9.67 11.59
C GLU A 119 -1.28 11.03 10.89
N ARG A 120 -0.39 11.27 9.93
CA ARG A 120 -0.36 12.50 9.12
C ARG A 120 -1.57 12.60 8.20
N ILE A 121 -1.97 11.51 7.54
CA ILE A 121 -3.19 11.48 6.73
C ILE A 121 -4.40 11.79 7.61
N TYR A 122 -4.53 11.16 8.78
CA TYR A 122 -5.60 11.47 9.72
C TYR A 122 -5.65 12.96 10.05
N ALA A 123 -4.53 13.56 10.44
CA ALA A 123 -4.45 14.97 10.78
C ALA A 123 -4.81 15.90 9.60
N HIS A 124 -4.45 15.50 8.37
CA HIS A 124 -4.84 16.22 7.15
C HIS A 124 -6.35 16.15 6.92
N GLU A 125 -6.93 14.95 7.02
CA GLU A 125 -8.34 14.68 6.78
C GLU A 125 -9.28 15.29 7.82
N GLN A 126 -8.82 15.49 9.07
CA GLN A 126 -9.62 16.17 10.09
C GLN A 126 -9.95 17.64 9.73
N LYS A 127 -9.27 18.23 8.76
CA LYS A 127 -9.58 19.59 8.25
C LYS A 127 -10.77 19.60 7.32
N LYS A 128 -11.23 18.42 6.83
CA LYS A 128 -12.37 18.26 5.94
C LYS A 128 -13.65 17.92 6.73
N THR A 129 -14.81 18.14 6.13
CA THR A 129 -16.07 17.61 6.66
C THR A 129 -16.05 16.07 6.63
N LYS A 130 -16.84 15.42 7.48
CA LYS A 130 -16.82 13.95 7.61
C LYS A 130 -17.13 13.23 6.29
N GLU A 131 -18.01 13.81 5.51
CA GLU A 131 -18.48 13.26 4.22
C GLU A 131 -17.42 13.31 3.13
N ASN A 132 -16.50 14.28 3.25
CA ASN A 132 -15.42 14.51 2.27
C ASN A 132 -14.09 13.86 2.67
N ARG A 133 -14.05 13.10 3.78
CA ARG A 133 -12.84 12.39 4.20
C ARG A 133 -12.62 11.15 3.35
N ILE A 134 -11.37 10.84 3.12
CA ILE A 134 -10.97 9.66 2.36
C ILE A 134 -11.41 8.37 3.04
N GLN A 135 -11.57 7.33 2.23
CA GLN A 135 -11.68 5.96 2.68
C GLN A 135 -10.47 5.14 2.22
N PHE A 136 -9.90 4.35 3.14
CA PHE A 136 -8.89 3.35 2.79
C PHE A 136 -9.56 2.11 2.20
N VAL A 137 -9.01 1.60 1.10
CA VAL A 137 -9.51 0.42 0.40
C VAL A 137 -8.36 -0.58 0.22
N GLY A 138 -8.42 -1.71 0.90
CA GLY A 138 -7.47 -2.80 0.79
C GLY A 138 -7.87 -3.75 -0.33
N ILE A 139 -7.04 -3.85 -1.35
CA ILE A 139 -7.33 -4.70 -2.51
C ILE A 139 -6.37 -5.88 -2.65
N ASP A 140 -5.42 -6.04 -1.73
CA ASP A 140 -4.54 -7.21 -1.72
C ASP A 140 -5.24 -8.44 -1.16
N ILE A 141 -4.64 -9.62 -1.36
CA ILE A 141 -5.10 -10.88 -0.79
C ILE A 141 -4.86 -10.90 0.74
N GLU A 142 -5.58 -11.77 1.46
CA GLU A 142 -5.58 -11.83 2.93
C GLU A 142 -4.32 -12.48 3.53
N HIS A 143 -3.17 -11.83 3.46
CA HIS A 143 -1.91 -12.35 4.05
C HIS A 143 -2.04 -12.74 5.53
N GLY A 144 -2.86 -12.03 6.29
CA GLY A 144 -3.18 -12.32 7.68
C GLY A 144 -4.47 -13.13 7.87
N TYR A 145 -4.72 -14.14 7.04
CA TYR A 145 -6.01 -14.84 6.93
C TYR A 145 -6.57 -15.38 8.25
N LEU A 146 -5.74 -15.76 9.22
CA LEU A 146 -6.22 -16.18 10.54
C LEU A 146 -6.88 -15.04 11.32
N HIS A 147 -6.35 -13.83 11.21
CA HIS A 147 -6.95 -12.63 11.82
C HIS A 147 -8.28 -12.28 11.14
N THR A 148 -8.34 -12.40 9.82
CA THR A 148 -9.56 -12.16 9.05
C THR A 148 -10.63 -13.21 9.34
N HIS A 149 -10.25 -14.48 9.47
CA HIS A 149 -11.18 -15.53 9.89
C HIS A 149 -11.74 -15.26 11.29
N LYS A 150 -10.87 -14.91 12.24
CA LYS A 150 -11.32 -14.50 13.58
C LYS A 150 -12.27 -13.29 13.54
N PHE A 151 -11.98 -12.30 12.71
CA PHE A 151 -12.85 -11.14 12.51
C PHE A 151 -14.24 -11.55 11.96
N ILE A 152 -14.30 -12.49 11.01
CA ILE A 152 -15.58 -13.03 10.53
C ILE A 152 -16.37 -13.60 11.70
N ILE A 153 -15.76 -14.46 12.53
CA ILE A 153 -16.41 -15.13 13.65
C ILE A 153 -16.88 -14.13 14.70
N ASP A 154 -16.00 -13.23 15.12
CA ASP A 154 -16.23 -12.37 16.30
C ASP A 154 -17.09 -11.14 15.98
N SER A 155 -17.08 -10.68 14.72
CA SER A 155 -17.65 -9.37 14.38
C SER A 155 -18.74 -9.41 13.30
N LEU A 156 -18.74 -10.44 12.45
CA LEU A 156 -19.68 -10.51 11.32
C LEU A 156 -20.76 -11.59 11.50
N LEU A 157 -20.48 -12.68 12.23
CA LEU A 157 -21.52 -13.69 12.44
C LEU A 157 -22.58 -13.20 13.43
N PRO A 158 -23.87 -13.40 13.13
CA PRO A 158 -24.95 -13.04 14.06
C PRO A 158 -24.83 -13.83 15.38
N SER A 159 -24.80 -13.12 16.50
CA SER A 159 -24.72 -13.74 17.84
C SER A 159 -26.01 -14.47 18.23
N SER A 160 -27.14 -14.16 17.58
CA SER A 160 -28.43 -14.76 17.83
C SER A 160 -28.59 -16.18 17.27
N ILE A 161 -27.69 -16.62 16.39
CA ILE A 161 -27.78 -17.92 15.75
C ILE A 161 -26.92 -18.93 16.53
N PRO A 162 -27.49 -20.06 16.96
CA PRO A 162 -26.77 -21.05 17.76
C PRO A 162 -25.63 -21.72 16.96
N ASP A 163 -24.58 -22.13 17.68
CA ASP A 163 -23.41 -22.81 17.10
C ASP A 163 -23.74 -24.16 16.45
N SER A 164 -24.87 -24.76 16.82
CA SER A 164 -25.41 -26.00 16.21
C SER A 164 -25.91 -25.78 14.78
N ASN A 165 -26.14 -24.54 14.36
CA ASN A 165 -26.51 -24.26 12.97
C ASN A 165 -25.36 -24.70 12.03
N ARG A 166 -25.73 -25.42 10.94
CA ARG A 166 -24.76 -25.99 9.97
C ARG A 166 -23.80 -24.94 9.43
N ILE A 167 -24.31 -23.81 8.96
CA ILE A 167 -23.51 -22.72 8.37
C ILE A 167 -22.57 -22.12 9.41
N ILE A 168 -23.11 -21.79 10.59
CA ILE A 168 -22.33 -21.17 11.66
C ILE A 168 -21.24 -22.13 12.17
N SER A 169 -21.57 -23.41 12.40
CA SER A 169 -20.61 -24.42 12.86
C SER A 169 -19.48 -24.64 11.85
N GLN A 170 -19.79 -24.58 10.55
CA GLN A 170 -18.80 -24.73 9.49
C GLN A 170 -17.83 -23.55 9.43
N ILE A 171 -18.33 -22.31 9.55
CA ILE A 171 -17.48 -21.12 9.60
C ILE A 171 -16.68 -21.05 10.90
N ARG A 172 -17.28 -21.45 12.05
CA ARG A 172 -16.61 -21.45 13.37
C ARG A 172 -15.69 -22.62 13.63
N GLN A 173 -15.54 -23.53 12.68
CA GLN A 173 -14.65 -24.67 12.88
C GLN A 173 -13.26 -24.20 13.33
N PRO A 174 -12.74 -24.69 14.48
CA PRO A 174 -11.48 -24.23 15.02
C PRO A 174 -10.33 -24.57 14.06
N LEU A 175 -9.57 -23.55 13.66
CA LEU A 175 -8.40 -23.71 12.83
C LEU A 175 -7.27 -24.34 13.66
N ARG A 176 -7.00 -25.63 13.47
CA ARG A 176 -5.87 -26.34 14.09
C ARG A 176 -4.73 -26.42 13.09
N TYR A 177 -3.48 -26.48 13.58
CA TYR A 177 -2.28 -26.62 12.72
C TYR A 177 -2.27 -27.86 11.81
N SER A 178 -3.14 -28.86 12.09
CA SER A 178 -3.30 -30.06 11.28
C SER A 178 -4.33 -29.94 10.15
N ILE A 179 -5.00 -28.81 10.01
CA ILE A 179 -5.97 -28.58 8.94
C ILE A 179 -5.25 -28.20 7.66
N ASP A 180 -5.60 -28.84 6.57
CA ASP A 180 -5.27 -28.35 5.22
C ASP A 180 -6.11 -27.12 4.91
N PHE A 181 -5.53 -25.94 5.17
CA PHE A 181 -6.21 -24.66 4.99
C PHE A 181 -6.71 -24.45 3.57
N LEU A 182 -5.98 -24.89 2.56
CA LEU A 182 -6.39 -24.76 1.16
C LEU A 182 -7.70 -25.53 0.92
N ASN A 183 -7.74 -26.81 1.29
CA ASN A 183 -8.93 -27.63 1.12
C ASN A 183 -10.11 -27.14 1.97
N TYR A 184 -9.83 -26.73 3.22
CA TYR A 184 -10.87 -26.18 4.10
C TYR A 184 -11.53 -24.94 3.50
N TYR A 185 -10.76 -23.93 3.11
CA TYR A 185 -11.33 -22.70 2.56
C TYR A 185 -11.91 -22.89 1.17
N LYS A 186 -11.38 -23.82 0.38
CA LYS A 186 -12.00 -24.20 -0.88
C LYS A 186 -13.39 -24.78 -0.66
N GLN A 187 -13.54 -25.77 0.23
CA GLN A 187 -14.81 -26.38 0.56
C GLN A 187 -15.81 -25.40 1.15
N LEU A 188 -15.33 -24.54 2.07
CA LEU A 188 -16.17 -23.48 2.65
C LEU A 188 -16.68 -22.51 1.59
N TYR A 189 -15.81 -22.08 0.66
CA TYR A 189 -16.20 -21.19 -0.43
C TYR A 189 -17.17 -21.87 -1.39
N ASP A 190 -16.92 -23.12 -1.75
CA ASP A 190 -17.80 -23.91 -2.63
C ASP A 190 -19.19 -24.07 -1.98
N ASP A 191 -19.26 -24.35 -0.68
CA ASP A 191 -20.53 -24.45 0.07
C ASP A 191 -21.29 -23.12 0.10
N VAL A 192 -20.57 -21.99 0.32
CA VAL A 192 -21.17 -20.64 0.26
C VAL A 192 -21.81 -20.36 -1.10
N ILE A 193 -21.18 -20.82 -2.19
CA ILE A 193 -21.70 -20.61 -3.55
C ILE A 193 -22.89 -21.56 -3.84
N GLN A 194 -22.75 -22.85 -3.48
CA GLN A 194 -23.79 -23.86 -3.77
C GLN A 194 -25.08 -23.66 -2.97
N ASN A 195 -24.97 -23.10 -1.76
CA ASN A 195 -26.10 -22.87 -0.87
C ASN A 195 -26.33 -21.37 -0.63
N GLU A 196 -26.16 -20.58 -1.68
CA GLU A 196 -26.16 -19.10 -1.62
C GLU A 196 -27.39 -18.53 -0.91
N GLU A 197 -28.59 -19.04 -1.20
CA GLU A 197 -29.85 -18.55 -0.61
C GLU A 197 -29.93 -18.81 0.90
N ASP A 198 -29.45 -19.97 1.34
CA ASP A 198 -29.41 -20.29 2.77
C ASP A 198 -28.46 -19.35 3.52
N TYR A 199 -27.29 -19.07 2.90
CA TYR A 199 -26.33 -18.13 3.46
C TYR A 199 -26.86 -16.68 3.48
N LYS A 200 -27.55 -16.24 2.43
CA LYS A 200 -28.18 -14.91 2.38
C LYS A 200 -29.26 -14.77 3.45
N LEU A 201 -30.14 -15.78 3.58
CA LEU A 201 -31.17 -15.79 4.59
C LEU A 201 -30.58 -15.71 6.00
N MET A 202 -29.49 -16.46 6.24
CA MET A 202 -28.86 -16.57 7.56
C MET A 202 -28.04 -15.33 7.92
N LEU A 203 -27.25 -14.81 6.98
CA LEU A 203 -26.27 -13.75 7.23
C LEU A 203 -26.80 -12.35 6.89
N GLY A 204 -27.92 -12.27 6.17
CA GLY A 204 -28.52 -11.01 5.78
C GLY A 204 -27.56 -10.09 5.01
N TRP A 205 -27.51 -8.83 5.38
CA TRP A 205 -26.67 -7.81 4.74
C TRP A 205 -25.14 -8.10 4.84
N GLN A 206 -24.72 -8.96 5.75
CA GLN A 206 -23.31 -9.35 5.94
C GLN A 206 -22.84 -10.41 4.93
N TYR A 207 -23.80 -11.08 4.23
CA TYR A 207 -23.48 -12.17 3.31
C TYR A 207 -22.41 -11.82 2.29
N GLU A 208 -22.58 -10.72 1.56
CA GLU A 208 -21.65 -10.34 0.49
C GLU A 208 -20.23 -10.07 1.00
N LEU A 209 -20.11 -9.46 2.20
CA LEU A 209 -18.81 -9.23 2.82
C LEU A 209 -18.17 -10.55 3.28
N ILE A 210 -18.94 -11.42 3.94
CA ILE A 210 -18.42 -12.72 4.42
C ILE A 210 -17.99 -13.58 3.23
N LYS A 211 -18.79 -13.66 2.17
CA LYS A 211 -18.47 -14.36 0.92
C LYS A 211 -17.15 -13.82 0.31
N TYR A 212 -17.02 -12.50 0.22
CA TYR A 212 -15.79 -11.84 -0.26
C TYR A 212 -14.57 -12.21 0.59
N LEU A 213 -14.68 -12.15 1.91
CA LEU A 213 -13.57 -12.46 2.83
C LEU A 213 -13.16 -13.93 2.76
N ILE A 214 -14.13 -14.86 2.73
CA ILE A 214 -13.88 -16.31 2.59
C ILE A 214 -13.17 -16.58 1.27
N LYS A 215 -13.64 -16.00 0.15
CA LYS A 215 -12.98 -16.10 -1.15
C LYS A 215 -11.54 -15.58 -1.09
N ASN A 216 -11.32 -14.45 -0.45
CA ASN A 216 -10.01 -13.82 -0.39
C ASN A 216 -9.02 -14.60 0.49
N ILE A 217 -9.52 -15.24 1.56
CA ILE A 217 -8.74 -16.21 2.35
C ILE A 217 -8.40 -17.46 1.52
N TYR A 218 -9.36 -18.01 0.77
CA TYR A 218 -9.07 -19.10 -0.17
C TYR A 218 -8.00 -18.69 -1.18
N ASN A 219 -8.07 -17.49 -1.73
CA ASN A 219 -7.11 -16.97 -2.69
C ASN A 219 -5.67 -16.96 -2.15
N ILE A 220 -5.43 -16.51 -0.90
CA ILE A 220 -4.08 -16.54 -0.31
C ILE A 220 -3.58 -17.97 -0.08
N THR A 221 -4.45 -18.88 0.40
CA THR A 221 -4.05 -20.27 0.63
C THR A 221 -3.73 -20.97 -0.70
N TYR A 222 -4.48 -20.65 -1.76
CA TYR A 222 -4.18 -21.09 -3.11
C TYR A 222 -2.83 -20.55 -3.60
N CYS A 223 -2.58 -19.24 -3.49
CA CYS A 223 -1.29 -18.65 -3.85
C CYS A 223 -0.11 -19.31 -3.12
N GLN A 224 -0.27 -19.61 -1.84
CA GLN A 224 0.77 -20.27 -1.03
C GLN A 224 1.08 -21.70 -1.47
N SER A 225 0.16 -22.37 -2.16
CA SER A 225 0.37 -23.71 -2.73
C SER A 225 1.12 -23.71 -4.06
N LEU A 226 1.27 -22.54 -4.70
CA LEU A 226 1.90 -22.42 -6.02
C LEU A 226 3.44 -22.37 -5.94
N PRO A 227 4.13 -22.80 -7.03
CA PRO A 227 5.54 -22.49 -7.20
C PRO A 227 5.81 -20.98 -7.16
N SER A 228 6.94 -20.58 -6.59
CA SER A 228 7.32 -19.16 -6.45
C SER A 228 7.35 -18.38 -7.77
N SER A 229 7.61 -19.06 -8.90
CA SER A 229 7.60 -18.45 -10.25
C SER A 229 6.21 -17.98 -10.70
N LEU A 230 5.15 -18.58 -10.16
CA LEU A 230 3.76 -18.22 -10.49
C LEU A 230 3.15 -17.25 -9.50
N TRP A 231 3.78 -17.06 -8.32
CA TRP A 231 3.23 -16.28 -7.23
C TRP A 231 2.80 -14.86 -7.63
N ASN A 232 3.73 -14.06 -8.17
CA ASN A 232 3.44 -12.65 -8.48
C ASN A 232 2.32 -12.50 -9.51
N ASN A 233 2.38 -13.25 -10.60
CA ASN A 233 1.37 -13.13 -11.65
C ASN A 233 -0.02 -13.56 -11.18
N THR A 234 -0.10 -14.63 -10.37
CA THR A 234 -1.37 -15.08 -9.79
C THR A 234 -1.88 -14.10 -8.76
N ARG A 235 -1.01 -13.61 -7.83
CA ARG A 235 -1.39 -12.62 -6.82
C ARG A 235 -1.98 -11.36 -7.47
N ASP A 236 -1.33 -10.80 -8.49
CA ASP A 236 -1.81 -9.59 -9.14
C ASP A 236 -3.14 -9.80 -9.88
N SER A 237 -3.37 -10.99 -10.44
CA SER A 237 -4.67 -11.35 -11.00
C SER A 237 -5.75 -11.38 -9.93
N LEU A 238 -5.46 -11.89 -8.73
CA LEU A 238 -6.38 -11.94 -7.60
C LEU A 238 -6.60 -10.56 -6.97
N ILE A 239 -5.57 -9.72 -6.91
CA ILE A 239 -5.68 -8.30 -6.54
C ILE A 239 -6.65 -7.59 -7.51
N TYR A 240 -6.57 -7.90 -8.81
CA TYR A 240 -7.52 -7.34 -9.77
C TYR A 240 -8.96 -7.82 -9.54
N GLU A 241 -9.18 -9.07 -9.14
CA GLU A 241 -10.52 -9.54 -8.74
C GLU A 241 -11.05 -8.78 -7.52
N ASN A 242 -10.20 -8.50 -6.52
CA ASN A 242 -10.56 -7.67 -5.38
C ASN A 242 -10.84 -6.22 -5.81
N PHE A 243 -10.02 -5.66 -6.71
CA PHE A 243 -10.27 -4.34 -7.28
C PHE A 243 -11.65 -4.27 -7.97
N LYS A 244 -12.04 -5.29 -8.75
CA LYS A 244 -13.36 -5.33 -9.39
C LYS A 244 -14.49 -5.28 -8.37
N TRP A 245 -14.39 -6.10 -7.31
CA TRP A 245 -15.40 -6.14 -6.24
C TRP A 245 -15.60 -4.77 -5.58
N HIS A 246 -14.50 -4.04 -5.34
CA HIS A 246 -14.56 -2.68 -4.83
C HIS A 246 -15.05 -1.68 -5.87
N ASN A 247 -14.62 -1.79 -7.13
CA ASN A 247 -15.02 -0.89 -8.20
C ASN A 247 -16.52 -0.91 -8.47
N GLU A 248 -17.18 -2.06 -8.39
CA GLU A 248 -18.63 -2.20 -8.50
C GLU A 248 -19.40 -1.41 -7.42
N ARG A 249 -18.77 -1.11 -6.30
CA ARG A 249 -19.35 -0.40 -5.14
C ARG A 249 -18.90 1.05 -5.01
N LEU A 250 -17.71 1.35 -5.45
CA LEU A 250 -17.03 2.62 -5.20
C LEU A 250 -16.81 3.45 -6.48
N HIS A 251 -17.12 2.89 -7.66
CA HIS A 251 -17.11 3.57 -8.96
C HIS A 251 -15.82 4.38 -9.22
N PHE A 252 -14.66 3.70 -9.27
CA PHE A 252 -13.37 4.38 -9.42
C PHE A 252 -13.22 5.18 -10.72
N ALA A 253 -14.01 4.92 -11.76
CA ALA A 253 -14.05 5.76 -12.98
C ALA A 253 -14.60 7.17 -12.72
N GLU A 254 -15.37 7.35 -11.66
CA GLU A 254 -15.99 8.63 -11.29
C GLU A 254 -15.27 9.35 -10.16
N ASN A 255 -14.34 8.65 -9.49
CA ASN A 255 -13.68 9.09 -8.28
C ASN A 255 -12.16 9.17 -8.47
N ILE A 256 -11.50 9.86 -7.53
CA ILE A 256 -10.04 9.98 -7.49
C ILE A 256 -9.49 9.07 -6.39
N ALA A 257 -8.56 8.21 -6.77
CA ALA A 257 -7.85 7.33 -5.85
C ALA A 257 -6.33 7.57 -5.89
N PHE A 258 -5.67 7.38 -4.75
CA PHE A 258 -4.22 7.40 -4.61
C PHE A 258 -3.73 6.08 -4.01
N GLY A 259 -2.58 5.56 -4.45
CA GLY A 259 -2.01 4.32 -3.92
C GLY A 259 -0.49 4.37 -3.79
N LEU A 260 0.01 3.98 -2.60
CA LEU A 260 1.42 3.70 -2.37
C LEU A 260 1.63 2.18 -2.43
N TRP A 261 2.38 1.70 -3.42
CA TRP A 261 2.52 0.30 -3.78
C TRP A 261 3.96 -0.08 -4.07
N GLY A 262 4.30 -1.35 -3.95
CA GLY A 262 5.56 -1.86 -4.48
C GLY A 262 5.73 -1.54 -5.96
N THR A 263 6.94 -1.16 -6.36
CA THR A 263 7.24 -0.57 -7.70
C THR A 263 6.65 -1.36 -8.86
N ASP A 264 6.68 -2.68 -8.84
CA ASP A 264 6.26 -3.49 -9.99
C ASP A 264 4.74 -3.45 -10.19
N HIS A 265 3.97 -3.32 -9.10
CA HIS A 265 2.51 -3.29 -9.14
C HIS A 265 1.93 -2.11 -9.92
N ILE A 266 2.70 -1.00 -10.03
CA ILE A 266 2.26 0.19 -10.77
C ILE A 266 2.49 0.13 -12.28
N PHE A 267 3.09 -0.95 -12.79
CA PHE A 267 3.37 -1.09 -14.22
C PHE A 267 2.08 -1.33 -15.01
N GLN A 268 1.75 -0.38 -15.88
CA GLN A 268 0.54 -0.40 -16.71
C GLN A 268 0.70 -1.27 -17.96
N ALA A 269 1.91 -1.73 -18.27
CA ALA A 269 2.21 -2.62 -19.38
C ALA A 269 2.85 -3.92 -18.91
N LYS A 270 2.72 -4.95 -19.75
CA LYS A 270 3.28 -6.29 -19.52
C LYS A 270 4.80 -6.27 -19.54
N THR A 271 5.43 -6.88 -18.56
CA THR A 271 6.89 -6.97 -18.48
C THR A 271 7.47 -7.92 -19.55
N LYS A 272 8.81 -7.93 -19.66
CA LYS A 272 9.52 -8.84 -20.58
C LYS A 272 9.23 -10.30 -20.28
N GLU A 273 9.11 -10.67 -19.01
CA GLU A 273 8.79 -12.01 -18.53
C GLU A 273 7.32 -12.40 -18.73
N GLY A 274 6.50 -11.46 -19.21
CA GLY A 274 5.10 -11.69 -19.48
C GLY A 274 4.16 -11.44 -18.30
N THR A 275 4.67 -10.95 -17.16
CA THR A 275 3.86 -10.62 -15.98
C THR A 275 3.02 -9.37 -16.24
N THR A 276 1.76 -9.41 -15.83
CA THR A 276 0.84 -8.28 -15.82
C THR A 276 0.52 -7.97 -14.35
N TYR A 277 0.86 -6.78 -13.91
CA TYR A 277 0.59 -6.30 -12.55
C TYR A 277 -0.78 -5.60 -12.45
N ILE A 278 -1.21 -5.24 -11.23
CA ILE A 278 -2.55 -4.66 -11.01
C ILE A 278 -2.84 -3.45 -11.89
N ALA A 279 -1.93 -2.49 -11.99
CA ALA A 279 -2.13 -1.32 -12.85
C ALA A 279 -2.25 -1.71 -14.33
N GLY A 280 -1.51 -2.73 -14.78
CA GLY A 280 -1.63 -3.33 -16.12
C GLY A 280 -2.98 -4.02 -16.34
N HIS A 281 -3.46 -4.78 -15.36
CA HIS A 281 -4.80 -5.39 -15.45
C HIS A 281 -5.90 -4.33 -15.61
N ILE A 282 -5.82 -3.23 -14.85
CA ILE A 282 -6.77 -2.12 -14.95
C ILE A 282 -6.65 -1.47 -16.34
N ALA A 283 -5.43 -1.14 -16.80
CA ALA A 283 -5.22 -0.49 -18.09
C ALA A 283 -5.80 -1.28 -19.26
N TYR A 284 -5.70 -2.63 -19.23
CA TYR A 284 -6.21 -3.48 -20.30
C TYR A 284 -7.69 -3.79 -20.21
N LYS A 285 -8.24 -3.95 -18.99
CA LYS A 285 -9.59 -4.48 -18.79
C LYS A 285 -10.60 -3.39 -18.41
N LYS A 286 -10.12 -2.19 -17.98
CA LYS A 286 -10.90 -1.04 -17.56
C LYS A 286 -10.30 0.26 -18.10
N PRO A 287 -10.19 0.40 -19.45
CA PRO A 287 -9.55 1.57 -20.07
C PRO A 287 -10.26 2.90 -19.77
N GLU A 288 -11.51 2.86 -19.31
CA GLU A 288 -12.26 4.02 -18.83
C GLU A 288 -11.68 4.59 -17.52
N ILE A 289 -10.88 3.82 -16.77
CA ILE A 289 -10.23 4.26 -15.54
C ILE A 289 -8.83 4.77 -15.90
N SER A 290 -8.67 6.08 -15.99
CA SER A 290 -7.39 6.70 -16.29
C SER A 290 -6.41 6.58 -15.13
N GLN A 291 -5.12 6.37 -15.45
CA GLN A 291 -4.09 6.12 -14.45
C GLN A 291 -2.86 7.00 -14.67
N SER A 292 -2.27 7.51 -13.58
CA SER A 292 -0.94 8.14 -13.56
C SER A 292 0.00 7.40 -12.62
N GLY A 293 1.10 6.89 -13.16
CA GLY A 293 2.12 6.15 -12.40
C GLY A 293 3.36 7.02 -12.11
N TYR A 294 3.81 7.00 -10.86
CA TYR A 294 5.02 7.66 -10.36
C TYR A 294 5.97 6.60 -9.81
N ARG A 295 7.10 6.39 -10.44
CA ARG A 295 8.12 5.43 -9.98
C ARG A 295 9.21 6.10 -9.18
N ILE A 296 9.50 5.61 -7.97
CA ILE A 296 10.67 6.05 -7.20
C ILE A 296 11.90 5.24 -7.63
N LEU A 297 12.99 5.94 -7.93
CA LEU A 297 14.29 5.36 -8.23
C LEU A 297 15.28 5.75 -7.13
N TYR A 298 15.96 4.76 -6.55
CA TYR A 298 16.84 4.93 -5.39
C TYR A 298 18.31 4.80 -5.74
N THR A 299 19.15 5.59 -5.04
CA THR A 299 20.59 5.37 -4.97
C THR A 299 21.11 5.67 -3.57
N LYS A 300 22.11 4.92 -3.12
CA LYS A 300 22.72 5.05 -1.78
C LYS A 300 21.71 4.99 -0.63
N SER A 301 20.52 4.48 -0.87
CA SER A 301 19.44 4.35 0.12
C SER A 301 19.53 3.01 0.85
N SER A 302 19.03 2.98 2.09
CA SER A 302 19.01 1.78 2.92
C SER A 302 17.57 1.31 3.14
N PHE A 303 17.40 0.00 3.26
CA PHE A 303 16.13 -0.70 3.45
C PHE A 303 16.28 -1.68 4.59
N ASN A 304 15.21 -1.95 5.31
CA ASN A 304 15.13 -3.04 6.28
C ASN A 304 14.45 -4.25 5.64
N LEU A 305 15.26 -5.27 5.32
CA LEU A 305 14.80 -6.55 4.80
C LEU A 305 14.39 -7.45 5.96
N PRO A 306 13.12 -7.90 6.06
CA PRO A 306 12.71 -8.88 7.05
C PRO A 306 13.45 -10.21 6.83
N THR A 307 13.98 -10.81 7.93
CA THR A 307 14.80 -12.02 7.83
C THR A 307 14.04 -13.26 7.33
N PHE A 308 12.71 -13.24 7.35
CA PHE A 308 11.93 -14.35 6.79
C PHE A 308 12.05 -14.48 5.26
N PHE A 309 12.44 -13.42 4.53
CA PHE A 309 12.77 -13.50 3.10
C PHE A 309 14.12 -14.17 2.83
N ILE A 310 14.95 -14.36 3.87
CA ILE A 310 16.24 -15.04 3.74
C ILE A 310 16.01 -16.55 3.81
N PRO A 311 16.63 -17.34 2.92
CA PRO A 311 16.56 -18.78 2.99
C PRO A 311 16.91 -19.32 4.39
N ARG A 312 16.19 -20.32 4.88
CA ARG A 312 16.35 -20.84 6.26
C ARG A 312 17.79 -21.19 6.62
N PHE A 313 18.51 -21.80 5.67
CA PHE A 313 19.91 -22.20 5.86
C PHE A 313 20.88 -21.03 6.08
N ALA A 314 20.50 -19.81 5.64
CA ALA A 314 21.33 -18.61 5.80
C ALA A 314 20.91 -17.72 6.99
N ARG A 315 19.76 -17.98 7.61
CA ARG A 315 19.25 -17.14 8.72
C ARG A 315 20.13 -17.16 9.96
N TRP A 316 20.82 -18.27 10.22
CA TRP A 316 21.72 -18.40 11.37
C TRP A 316 22.84 -17.35 11.38
N MET A 317 23.29 -16.87 10.20
CA MET A 317 24.30 -15.82 10.09
C MET A 317 23.86 -14.47 10.70
N PHE A 318 22.58 -14.26 10.88
CA PHE A 318 22.00 -13.03 11.37
C PHE A 318 21.46 -13.13 12.80
N GLY A 319 21.63 -14.31 13.44
CA GLY A 319 21.16 -14.59 14.80
C GLY A 319 19.64 -14.35 14.92
N ASN A 320 19.21 -13.75 16.04
CA ASN A 320 17.80 -13.48 16.32
C ASN A 320 17.27 -12.17 15.71
N LYS A 321 18.00 -11.55 14.77
CA LYS A 321 17.56 -10.30 14.15
C LYS A 321 16.34 -10.55 13.27
N LYS A 322 15.29 -9.77 13.48
CA LYS A 322 14.07 -9.80 12.64
C LYS A 322 14.25 -9.06 11.31
N TYR A 323 15.20 -8.11 11.24
CA TYR A 323 15.47 -7.27 10.07
C TYR A 323 16.97 -7.13 9.84
N ILE A 324 17.33 -6.99 8.57
CA ILE A 324 18.70 -6.70 8.11
C ILE A 324 18.67 -5.44 7.28
N ARG A 325 19.56 -4.50 7.62
CA ARG A 325 19.76 -3.31 6.81
C ARG A 325 20.51 -3.67 5.52
N THR A 326 19.96 -3.29 4.38
CA THR A 326 20.51 -3.60 3.05
C THR A 326 20.32 -2.42 2.09
N ARG A 327 20.98 -2.51 0.92
CA ARG A 327 20.78 -1.62 -0.24
C ARG A 327 20.17 -2.38 -1.43
N ALA A 328 19.58 -3.54 -1.22
CA ALA A 328 19.16 -4.46 -2.28
C ALA A 328 18.21 -3.85 -3.32
N PHE A 329 17.37 -2.88 -2.92
CA PHE A 329 16.39 -2.26 -3.83
C PHE A 329 16.88 -0.99 -4.53
N ASN A 330 18.18 -0.65 -4.43
CA ASN A 330 18.72 0.51 -5.15
C ASN A 330 18.76 0.25 -6.66
N ASN A 331 18.45 1.30 -7.42
CA ASN A 331 18.42 1.31 -8.88
C ASN A 331 19.70 1.92 -9.47
N ASP A 332 20.87 1.61 -8.90
CA ASP A 332 22.13 2.30 -9.19
C ASP A 332 22.48 2.35 -10.70
N LYS A 333 22.21 1.27 -11.44
CA LYS A 333 22.44 1.21 -12.89
C LYS A 333 21.53 2.16 -13.67
N ILE A 334 20.26 2.27 -13.30
CA ILE A 334 19.31 3.21 -13.92
C ILE A 334 19.66 4.62 -13.47
N TRP A 335 19.89 4.82 -12.18
CA TRP A 335 20.25 6.10 -11.60
C TRP A 335 21.49 6.71 -12.28
N SER A 336 22.56 5.96 -12.51
CA SER A 336 23.78 6.46 -13.14
C SER A 336 23.53 6.99 -14.57
N LYS A 337 22.66 6.33 -15.33
CA LYS A 337 22.27 6.78 -16.67
C LYS A 337 21.44 8.07 -16.61
N VAL A 338 20.43 8.12 -15.73
CA VAL A 338 19.53 9.28 -15.58
C VAL A 338 20.30 10.48 -15.01
N SER A 339 21.14 10.29 -13.99
CA SER A 339 21.93 11.37 -13.39
C SER A 339 23.00 11.95 -14.32
N GLY A 340 23.34 11.25 -15.40
CA GLY A 340 24.21 11.73 -16.48
C GLY A 340 23.57 12.82 -17.35
N ILE A 341 22.25 12.97 -17.32
CA ILE A 341 21.50 13.95 -18.09
C ILE A 341 21.82 15.37 -17.57
N SER A 342 22.14 16.29 -18.48
CA SER A 342 22.74 17.60 -18.17
C SER A 342 21.91 18.44 -17.18
N PHE A 343 20.58 18.46 -17.31
CA PHE A 343 19.72 19.25 -16.42
C PHE A 343 19.58 18.64 -15.01
N LEU A 344 19.82 17.33 -14.85
CA LEU A 344 19.80 16.67 -13.54
C LEU A 344 21.12 16.80 -12.79
N LYS A 345 22.26 17.03 -13.49
CA LYS A 345 23.57 17.23 -12.86
C LYS A 345 23.59 18.38 -11.86
N LYS A 346 22.82 19.44 -12.10
CA LYS A 346 22.71 20.60 -11.21
C LYS A 346 21.98 20.31 -9.89
N ARG A 347 21.32 19.13 -9.76
CA ARG A 347 20.50 18.77 -8.60
C ARG A 347 21.14 17.72 -7.69
N LYS A 348 22.46 17.52 -7.77
CA LYS A 348 23.21 16.44 -7.07
C LYS A 348 23.07 16.42 -5.53
N ASN A 349 22.69 17.52 -4.89
CA ASN A 349 22.70 17.67 -3.44
C ASN A 349 21.32 17.55 -2.79
N ARG A 350 20.27 17.16 -3.53
CA ARG A 350 18.93 16.99 -2.98
C ARG A 350 18.67 15.52 -2.62
N ASP A 351 18.00 15.29 -1.49
CA ASP A 351 17.64 13.95 -1.04
C ASP A 351 16.57 13.30 -1.94
N PHE A 352 15.68 14.11 -2.55
CA PHE A 352 14.75 13.68 -3.60
C PHE A 352 14.46 14.81 -4.58
N ASN A 353 13.92 14.46 -5.77
CA ASN A 353 13.46 15.40 -6.79
C ASN A 353 11.94 15.39 -6.89
N TYR A 354 11.37 16.49 -7.39
CA TYR A 354 10.00 16.50 -7.86
C TYR A 354 9.79 15.49 -8.99
N PRO A 355 8.53 15.02 -9.22
CA PRO A 355 8.24 14.13 -10.32
C PRO A 355 8.75 14.70 -11.65
N LEU A 356 9.47 13.88 -12.40
CA LEU A 356 9.97 14.20 -13.74
C LEU A 356 9.20 13.35 -14.73
N SER A 357 8.67 13.96 -15.81
CA SER A 357 8.03 13.21 -16.88
C SER A 357 9.02 12.25 -17.52
N VAL A 358 8.61 11.01 -17.77
CA VAL A 358 9.43 10.01 -18.46
C VAL A 358 9.72 10.42 -19.92
N ASP A 359 8.87 11.26 -20.52
CA ASP A 359 9.07 11.78 -21.87
C ASP A 359 10.24 12.77 -21.96
N SER A 360 10.67 13.36 -20.81
CA SER A 360 11.88 14.18 -20.73
C SER A 360 13.18 13.34 -20.65
N ILE A 361 13.07 12.02 -20.53
CA ILE A 361 14.21 11.11 -20.40
C ILE A 361 14.47 10.43 -21.76
N PRO A 362 15.73 10.35 -22.24
CA PRO A 362 16.05 9.67 -23.49
C PRO A 362 15.51 8.24 -23.54
N GLN A 363 14.85 7.89 -24.63
CA GLN A 363 14.11 6.61 -24.78
C GLN A 363 15.01 5.36 -24.75
N ASN A 364 16.30 5.49 -25.04
CA ASN A 364 17.29 4.42 -24.94
C ASN A 364 17.61 4.06 -23.46
N ILE A 365 17.21 4.87 -22.48
CA ILE A 365 17.33 4.55 -21.07
C ILE A 365 16.11 3.73 -20.64
N ASP A 366 16.35 2.45 -20.31
CA ASP A 366 15.32 1.61 -19.72
C ASP A 366 15.11 1.99 -18.25
N LEU A 367 13.99 2.68 -17.97
CA LEU A 367 13.58 3.06 -16.62
C LEU A 367 12.83 1.94 -15.89
N VAL A 368 12.39 0.89 -16.60
CA VAL A 368 11.64 -0.25 -16.05
C VAL A 368 12.60 -1.30 -15.48
N GLY A 369 13.73 -1.50 -16.15
CA GLY A 369 14.72 -2.53 -15.80
C GLY A 369 14.48 -3.88 -16.49
N ASN A 370 13.22 -4.19 -16.84
CA ASN A 370 12.81 -5.38 -17.57
C ASN A 370 11.72 -5.04 -18.62
N ARG A 371 11.92 -3.93 -19.32
CA ARG A 371 11.00 -3.44 -20.34
C ARG A 371 10.89 -4.43 -21.51
N LYS A 372 9.66 -4.73 -21.90
CA LYS A 372 9.38 -5.58 -23.04
C LYS A 372 9.76 -4.86 -24.35
N LYS A 373 10.31 -5.60 -25.32
CA LYS A 373 10.64 -5.07 -26.65
C LYS A 373 9.39 -4.48 -27.32
N GLY A 374 9.52 -3.30 -27.90
CA GLY A 374 8.43 -2.56 -28.55
C GLY A 374 7.66 -1.60 -27.63
N TYR A 375 7.87 -1.67 -26.32
CA TYR A 375 7.26 -0.75 -25.35
C TYR A 375 8.22 0.38 -24.99
N GLN A 376 7.66 1.54 -24.60
CA GLN A 376 8.37 2.72 -24.09
C GLN A 376 8.22 2.83 -22.57
N ASN A 377 9.02 3.67 -21.90
CA ASN A 377 8.90 3.88 -20.45
C ASN A 377 7.51 4.39 -20.04
N ARG A 378 6.91 5.29 -20.85
CA ARG A 378 5.58 5.87 -20.62
C ARG A 378 4.44 4.85 -20.68
N ASP A 379 4.64 3.70 -21.32
CA ASP A 379 3.64 2.63 -21.35
C ASP A 379 3.52 1.93 -19.97
N TYR A 380 4.53 2.10 -19.10
CA TYR A 380 4.58 1.52 -17.76
C TYR A 380 4.18 2.51 -16.67
N PHE A 381 4.66 3.74 -16.77
CA PHE A 381 4.37 4.84 -15.83
C PHE A 381 4.77 6.19 -16.46
N GLN A 382 4.24 7.30 -15.94
CA GLN A 382 4.38 8.61 -16.57
C GLN A 382 5.47 9.46 -15.92
N TYR A 383 5.82 9.19 -14.65
CA TYR A 383 6.74 10.02 -13.89
C TYR A 383 7.77 9.20 -13.13
N ILE A 384 8.94 9.79 -12.90
CA ILE A 384 9.96 9.28 -11.97
C ILE A 384 10.24 10.28 -10.86
N ILE A 385 10.58 9.76 -9.69
CA ILE A 385 11.08 10.54 -8.54
C ILE A 385 12.44 9.96 -8.16
N LEU A 386 13.48 10.81 -8.16
CA LEU A 386 14.84 10.38 -7.84
C LEU A 386 15.12 10.59 -6.36
N VAL A 387 15.43 9.52 -5.64
CA VAL A 387 15.71 9.50 -4.20
C VAL A 387 17.16 9.09 -3.94
N ARG A 388 17.84 9.85 -3.11
CA ARG A 388 19.24 9.59 -2.73
C ARG A 388 19.40 9.66 -1.21
N ASN A 389 20.23 8.75 -0.66
CA ASN A 389 20.60 8.71 0.76
C ASN A 389 19.42 8.53 1.72
N SER A 390 18.29 7.96 1.28
CA SER A 390 17.18 7.68 2.21
C SER A 390 17.59 6.63 3.23
N PRO A 391 17.42 6.88 4.53
CA PRO A 391 17.66 5.87 5.55
C PRO A 391 16.62 4.76 5.52
N ALA A 392 16.94 3.62 6.11
CA ALA A 392 15.98 2.55 6.35
C ALA A 392 14.99 2.98 7.44
N CYS A 393 13.73 2.55 7.29
CA CYS A 393 12.70 2.76 8.30
C CYS A 393 13.05 2.11 9.64
N THR A 394 12.50 2.64 10.71
CA THR A 394 12.66 2.13 12.07
C THR A 394 11.58 1.10 12.38
N PRO A 395 11.91 -0.20 12.57
CA PRO A 395 10.91 -1.18 12.97
C PRO A 395 10.20 -0.80 14.27
N LEU A 396 8.89 -1.05 14.35
CA LEU A 396 8.14 -0.89 15.59
C LEU A 396 8.64 -1.92 16.61
N LYS A 397 8.71 -1.53 17.88
CA LYS A 397 9.01 -2.45 18.98
C LYS A 397 7.74 -3.24 19.30
N ASN A 398 7.85 -4.57 19.47
CA ASN A 398 6.75 -5.40 19.93
C ASN A 398 6.33 -4.96 21.34
N LYS A 399 5.35 -4.11 21.44
CA LYS A 399 4.58 -3.81 22.64
C LYS A 399 3.18 -3.45 22.17
N PHE A 400 2.35 -4.45 22.07
CA PHE A 400 0.90 -4.33 22.10
C PHE A 400 0.38 -5.46 22.99
#